data_384594820df778c95dd9dae471ce2528
#
_entry.id   384594820df778c95dd9dae471ce2528
#
_cell.length_a   1.000
_cell.length_b   1.000
_cell.length_c   1.000
_cell.angle_alpha   90.00
_cell.angle_beta   90.00
_cell.angle_gamma   90.00
#
_symmetry.space_group_name_H-M   'P 1'
#
loop_
_entity.id
_entity.type
_entity.pdbx_description
1 polymer ?
#
loop_
_entity_poly.entity_id
_entity_poly.type
_entity_poly.pdbx_seq_one_letter_code
_entity_poly.pdbx_strand_id
1 'polypeptide(L)'
;MLNTRPGTEGSVWRRIGAFFLNPRNLYIIGLLLVLALSISEVTRGKHRNFMIFAESTKLFWQQVSPYGANWPPAGFPIRLDYFLYGPLFNILFAPFAYLPAWLGPIAWNVFNFTLWFAAIFTLPGKFTREEKCKSFLFTFLILACTQLSFQYNVAVGYMFLFAYSLLERDKGFWAVLLIMVSGFTKIYGIFQLAMLLFYPHFWRNMGYAALIGIAFLLAPAVNMPLTELPDYYGQWIGALTEHPGTRTWMNVFYLRPLGLLPYRMYIQIGVLALLAAGVLANRRSWRLP
;
A
#
# COMPACT_ATOMS: atom_id res chain seq x y z
N MET A 1 12.96 -59.41 14.95
CA MET A 1 12.41 -58.23 15.63
C MET A 1 13.18 -57.00 15.19
N LEU A 2 12.68 -56.30 14.19
CA LEU A 2 13.27 -55.04 13.68
C LEU A 2 12.81 -53.91 14.59
N ASN A 3 13.74 -53.42 15.39
CA ASN A 3 13.55 -52.27 16.29
C ASN A 3 13.61 -50.99 15.49
N THR A 4 12.50 -50.57 14.89
CA THR A 4 12.36 -49.28 14.24
C THR A 4 12.32 -48.20 15.32
N ARG A 5 13.41 -47.43 15.43
CA ARG A 5 13.46 -46.23 16.30
C ARG A 5 12.45 -45.18 15.77
N PRO A 6 11.36 -44.90 16.50
CA PRO A 6 10.49 -43.78 16.12
C PRO A 6 11.09 -42.52 16.71
N GLY A 7 11.55 -41.60 15.90
CA GLY A 7 11.80 -40.31 16.53
C GLY A 7 12.59 -39.23 15.85
N THR A 8 13.29 -39.45 14.74
CA THR A 8 14.14 -38.39 14.15
C THR A 8 13.41 -37.46 13.17
N GLU A 9 12.53 -37.97 12.34
CA GLU A 9 11.80 -37.17 11.36
C GLU A 9 10.83 -36.17 12.02
N GLY A 10 10.09 -36.56 13.03
CA GLY A 10 9.18 -35.67 13.77
C GLY A 10 9.91 -34.51 14.47
N SER A 11 11.20 -34.71 14.84
CA SER A 11 12.01 -33.65 15.49
C SER A 11 12.49 -32.57 14.49
N VAL A 12 12.81 -32.97 13.27
CA VAL A 12 13.27 -32.04 12.20
C VAL A 12 12.14 -31.12 11.76
N TRP A 13 10.96 -31.66 11.46
CA TRP A 13 9.79 -30.86 11.07
C TRP A 13 9.34 -29.91 12.17
N ARG A 14 9.41 -30.29 13.44
CA ARG A 14 9.14 -29.38 14.57
C ARG A 14 10.16 -28.24 14.63
N ARG A 15 11.45 -28.51 14.40
CA ARG A 15 12.50 -27.45 14.38
C ARG A 15 12.29 -26.49 13.23
N ILE A 16 11.97 -27.00 12.02
CA ILE A 16 11.65 -26.16 10.85
C ILE A 16 10.42 -25.31 11.14
N GLY A 17 9.34 -25.90 11.68
CA GLY A 17 8.15 -25.16 12.07
C GLY A 17 8.45 -24.07 13.10
N ALA A 18 9.18 -24.39 14.16
CA ALA A 18 9.58 -23.43 15.19
C ALA A 18 10.46 -22.29 14.61
N PHE A 19 11.31 -22.58 13.64
CA PHE A 19 12.13 -21.60 12.96
C PHE A 19 11.29 -20.56 12.18
N PHE A 20 10.28 -21.01 11.41
CA PHE A 20 9.35 -20.15 10.66
C PHE A 20 8.27 -19.48 11.52
N LEU A 21 8.06 -19.94 12.76
CA LEU A 21 7.18 -19.29 13.72
C LEU A 21 7.93 -18.28 14.63
N ASN A 22 9.19 -17.99 14.30
CA ASN A 22 9.97 -16.94 14.97
C ASN A 22 9.96 -15.65 14.13
N PRO A 23 9.35 -14.54 14.63
CA PRO A 23 9.30 -13.26 13.90
C PRO A 23 10.67 -12.74 13.50
N ARG A 24 11.69 -12.90 14.35
CA ARG A 24 13.06 -12.43 14.03
C ARG A 24 13.62 -13.15 12.80
N ASN A 25 13.43 -14.47 12.72
CA ASN A 25 13.91 -15.23 11.57
C ASN A 25 13.15 -14.85 10.30
N LEU A 26 11.82 -14.69 10.40
CA LEU A 26 10.99 -14.24 9.28
C LEU A 26 11.40 -12.86 8.77
N TYR A 27 11.69 -11.93 9.69
CA TYR A 27 12.16 -10.60 9.31
C TYR A 27 13.51 -10.65 8.58
N ILE A 28 14.48 -11.39 9.14
CA ILE A 28 15.82 -11.49 8.54
C ILE A 28 15.76 -12.14 7.17
N ILE A 29 15.08 -13.28 7.03
CA ILE A 29 14.94 -13.98 5.74
C ILE A 29 14.21 -13.10 4.74
N GLY A 30 13.08 -12.51 5.13
CA GLY A 30 12.31 -11.64 4.27
C GLY A 30 13.11 -10.42 3.82
N LEU A 31 13.88 -9.80 4.72
CA LEU A 31 14.75 -8.67 4.40
C LEU A 31 15.83 -9.06 3.39
N LEU A 32 16.50 -10.19 3.61
CA LEU A 32 17.53 -10.69 2.68
C LEU A 32 16.96 -10.99 1.30
N LEU A 33 15.77 -11.58 1.24
CA LEU A 33 15.07 -11.83 -0.03
C LEU A 33 14.68 -10.53 -0.73
N VAL A 34 14.11 -9.55 0.00
CA VAL A 34 13.75 -8.24 -0.57
C VAL A 34 14.99 -7.50 -1.08
N LEU A 35 16.09 -7.53 -0.33
CA LEU A 35 17.36 -6.95 -0.78
C LEU A 35 17.86 -7.62 -2.06
N ALA A 36 17.91 -8.95 -2.11
CA ALA A 36 18.36 -9.70 -3.29
C ALA A 36 17.49 -9.41 -4.51
N LEU A 37 16.16 -9.42 -4.35
CA LEU A 37 15.21 -9.09 -5.42
C LEU A 37 15.39 -7.64 -5.88
N SER A 38 15.49 -6.69 -4.97
CA SER A 38 15.63 -5.27 -5.30
C SER A 38 16.94 -4.99 -6.04
N ILE A 39 18.05 -5.54 -5.58
CA ILE A 39 19.34 -5.41 -6.25
C ILE A 39 19.27 -6.01 -7.66
N SER A 40 18.69 -7.22 -7.80
CA SER A 40 18.53 -7.88 -9.10
C SER A 40 17.69 -7.05 -10.07
N GLU A 41 16.57 -6.46 -9.64
CA GLU A 41 15.71 -5.66 -10.52
C GLU A 41 16.34 -4.29 -10.86
N VAL A 42 17.06 -3.68 -9.93
CA VAL A 42 17.80 -2.42 -10.15
C VAL A 42 18.92 -2.64 -11.17
N THR A 43 19.72 -3.69 -11.01
CA THR A 43 20.83 -4.01 -11.96
C THR A 43 20.33 -4.34 -13.37
N ARG A 44 19.09 -4.85 -13.48
CA ARG A 44 18.43 -5.12 -14.78
C ARG A 44 17.69 -3.90 -15.35
N GLY A 45 17.67 -2.75 -14.66
CA GLY A 45 16.90 -1.58 -15.08
C GLY A 45 15.38 -1.76 -15.03
N LYS A 46 14.88 -2.71 -14.24
CA LYS A 46 13.45 -3.07 -14.18
C LYS A 46 12.68 -2.38 -13.01
N HIS A 47 13.08 -1.21 -12.60
CA HIS A 47 12.48 -0.44 -11.51
C HIS A 47 11.65 0.75 -12.01
N ARG A 48 10.90 0.57 -13.09
CA ARG A 48 10.16 1.65 -13.79
C ARG A 48 9.19 2.41 -12.90
N ASN A 49 8.42 1.73 -12.02
CA ASN A 49 7.51 2.44 -11.12
C ASN A 49 8.25 3.37 -10.14
N PHE A 50 9.42 2.94 -9.63
CA PHE A 50 10.23 3.84 -8.82
C PHE A 50 10.70 5.05 -9.63
N MET A 51 11.09 4.88 -10.89
CA MET A 51 11.47 6.00 -11.78
C MET A 51 10.30 6.97 -11.99
N ILE A 52 9.08 6.45 -12.20
CA ILE A 52 7.86 7.28 -12.28
C ILE A 52 7.72 8.14 -11.00
N PHE A 53 7.88 7.52 -9.83
CA PHE A 53 7.75 8.21 -8.55
C PHE A 53 8.85 9.25 -8.33
N ALA A 54 10.09 8.90 -8.66
CA ALA A 54 11.22 9.80 -8.50
C ALA A 54 11.13 11.01 -9.43
N GLU A 55 10.82 10.78 -10.70
CA GLU A 55 10.72 11.88 -11.67
C GLU A 55 9.51 12.78 -11.41
N SER A 56 8.36 12.21 -11.06
CA SER A 56 7.19 13.03 -10.66
C SER A 56 7.49 13.91 -9.46
N THR A 57 8.23 13.36 -8.48
CA THR A 57 8.65 14.11 -7.29
C THR A 57 9.62 15.23 -7.64
N LYS A 58 10.61 14.97 -8.49
CA LYS A 58 11.55 16.02 -8.94
C LYS A 58 10.85 17.13 -9.69
N LEU A 59 9.94 16.79 -10.61
CA LEU A 59 9.13 17.79 -11.33
C LEU A 59 8.31 18.63 -10.35
N PHE A 60 7.64 18.01 -9.38
CA PHE A 60 6.91 18.73 -8.35
C PHE A 60 7.79 19.78 -7.66
N TRP A 61 8.99 19.40 -7.19
CA TRP A 61 9.90 20.31 -6.50
C TRP A 61 10.53 21.35 -7.42
N GLN A 62 10.45 21.17 -8.74
CA GLN A 62 10.80 22.17 -9.76
C GLN A 62 9.62 23.06 -10.15
N GLN A 63 8.48 22.98 -9.46
CA GLN A 63 7.23 23.69 -9.77
C GLN A 63 6.67 23.32 -11.16
N VAL A 64 6.98 22.13 -11.65
CA VAL A 64 6.43 21.56 -12.89
C VAL A 64 5.44 20.46 -12.54
N SER A 65 4.25 20.54 -13.12
CA SER A 65 3.24 19.52 -12.89
C SER A 65 3.65 18.18 -13.51
N PRO A 66 3.63 17.07 -12.75
CA PRO A 66 3.89 15.74 -13.28
C PRO A 66 2.66 15.12 -13.95
N TYR A 67 1.64 15.92 -14.24
CA TYR A 67 0.39 15.48 -14.86
C TYR A 67 0.23 16.07 -16.26
N GLY A 68 -0.56 15.41 -17.11
CA GLY A 68 -0.91 15.93 -18.43
C GLY A 68 0.27 16.06 -19.40
N ALA A 69 0.38 17.21 -20.08
CA ALA A 69 1.31 17.43 -21.20
C ALA A 69 2.80 17.40 -20.80
N ASN A 70 3.12 17.64 -19.54
CA ASN A 70 4.50 17.65 -19.03
C ASN A 70 5.01 16.22 -18.69
N TRP A 71 4.16 15.22 -18.83
CA TRP A 71 4.50 13.86 -18.49
C TRP A 71 4.49 12.92 -19.71
N PRO A 72 5.49 12.04 -19.91
CA PRO A 72 6.78 12.00 -19.21
C PRO A 72 7.68 13.17 -19.59
N PRO A 73 8.70 13.50 -18.77
CA PRO A 73 9.64 14.57 -19.09
C PRO A 73 10.29 14.38 -20.45
N ALA A 74 10.46 15.47 -21.20
CA ALA A 74 11.11 15.43 -22.50
C ALA A 74 12.53 14.86 -22.42
N GLY A 75 12.88 13.97 -23.34
CA GLY A 75 14.20 13.32 -23.37
C GLY A 75 14.38 12.18 -22.36
N PHE A 76 13.35 11.76 -21.64
CA PHE A 76 13.47 10.63 -20.73
C PHE A 76 13.76 9.34 -21.51
N PRO A 77 14.82 8.57 -21.16
CA PRO A 77 15.35 7.49 -21.99
C PRO A 77 14.44 6.26 -22.07
N ILE A 78 13.42 6.20 -21.24
CA ILE A 78 12.48 5.08 -21.15
C ILE A 78 11.06 5.61 -21.21
N ARG A 79 10.19 4.94 -21.96
CA ARG A 79 8.76 5.24 -21.94
C ARG A 79 8.20 4.90 -20.55
N LEU A 80 7.89 5.92 -19.77
CA LEU A 80 7.23 5.81 -18.48
C LEU A 80 5.72 5.74 -18.68
N ASP A 81 5.05 5.04 -17.76
CA ASP A 81 3.61 5.07 -17.64
C ASP A 81 3.16 6.35 -16.90
N TYR A 82 1.86 6.63 -16.89
CA TYR A 82 1.32 7.84 -16.27
C TYR A 82 1.55 7.86 -14.75
N PHE A 83 1.80 9.06 -14.22
CA PHE A 83 1.78 9.32 -12.79
C PHE A 83 0.35 9.61 -12.34
N LEU A 84 -0.22 8.76 -11.50
CA LEU A 84 -1.62 8.80 -11.09
C LEU A 84 -1.81 9.02 -9.58
N TYR A 85 -0.73 9.26 -8.86
CA TYR A 85 -0.76 9.47 -7.42
C TYR A 85 -1.12 10.91 -7.08
N GLY A 86 -1.77 11.11 -5.92
CA GLY A 86 -2.15 12.45 -5.49
C GLY A 86 -0.95 13.33 -5.16
N PRO A 87 -1.12 14.66 -5.15
CA PRO A 87 -0.04 15.63 -4.92
C PRO A 87 0.76 15.39 -3.64
N LEU A 88 0.12 14.95 -2.56
CA LEU A 88 0.77 14.62 -1.28
C LEU A 88 1.86 13.55 -1.44
N PHE A 89 1.73 12.65 -2.42
CA PHE A 89 2.72 11.61 -2.69
C PHE A 89 4.10 12.19 -2.95
N ASN A 90 4.21 13.27 -3.75
CA ASN A 90 5.48 13.88 -4.12
C ASN A 90 6.21 14.49 -2.91
N ILE A 91 5.47 14.95 -1.92
CA ILE A 91 6.05 15.46 -0.67
C ILE A 91 6.62 14.29 0.15
N LEU A 92 5.83 13.22 0.32
CA LEU A 92 6.22 12.07 1.14
C LEU A 92 7.30 11.20 0.48
N PHE A 93 7.36 11.18 -0.84
CA PHE A 93 8.33 10.36 -1.58
C PHE A 93 9.69 11.07 -1.76
N ALA A 94 9.79 12.37 -1.50
CA ALA A 94 11.01 13.15 -1.68
C ALA A 94 12.28 12.52 -1.06
N PRO A 95 12.26 11.95 0.16
CA PRO A 95 13.45 11.31 0.73
C PRO A 95 14.03 10.18 -0.12
N PHE A 96 13.19 9.47 -0.87
CA PHE A 96 13.63 8.39 -1.75
C PHE A 96 14.04 8.88 -3.14
N ALA A 97 13.35 9.90 -3.66
CA ALA A 97 13.57 10.46 -4.99
C ALA A 97 14.96 11.09 -5.16
N TYR A 98 15.51 11.64 -4.07
CA TYR A 98 16.81 12.31 -4.06
C TYR A 98 17.98 11.41 -3.63
N LEU A 99 17.74 10.15 -3.31
CA LEU A 99 18.81 9.16 -3.12
C LEU A 99 19.49 8.84 -4.47
N PRO A 100 20.74 8.37 -4.44
CA PRO A 100 21.40 7.82 -5.63
C PRO A 100 20.49 6.82 -6.36
N ALA A 101 20.50 6.85 -7.71
CA ALA A 101 19.58 6.08 -8.54
C ALA A 101 19.55 4.56 -8.26
N TRP A 102 20.67 4.00 -7.80
CA TRP A 102 20.75 2.59 -7.39
C TRP A 102 20.24 2.35 -5.97
N LEU A 103 20.36 3.33 -5.06
CA LEU A 103 20.02 3.19 -3.65
C LEU A 103 18.53 3.47 -3.38
N GLY A 104 17.97 4.49 -4.05
CA GLY A 104 16.59 4.91 -3.85
C GLY A 104 15.57 3.77 -3.95
N PRO A 105 15.57 2.99 -5.04
CA PRO A 105 14.63 1.88 -5.18
C PRO A 105 14.85 0.77 -4.15
N ILE A 106 16.10 0.48 -3.78
CA ILE A 106 16.40 -0.52 -2.74
C ILE A 106 15.87 -0.03 -1.38
N ALA A 107 16.16 1.22 -1.03
CA ALA A 107 15.68 1.82 0.23
C ALA A 107 14.14 1.85 0.28
N TRP A 108 13.48 2.16 -0.84
CA TRP A 108 12.02 2.12 -0.97
C TRP A 108 11.46 0.73 -0.67
N ASN A 109 12.01 -0.31 -1.26
CA ASN A 109 11.55 -1.66 -1.04
C ASN A 109 11.80 -2.14 0.40
N VAL A 110 12.98 -1.85 0.96
CA VAL A 110 13.31 -2.18 2.36
C VAL A 110 12.36 -1.45 3.33
N PHE A 111 12.08 -0.18 3.08
CA PHE A 111 11.14 0.61 3.86
C PHE A 111 9.73 -0.01 3.85
N ASN A 112 9.20 -0.30 2.65
CA ASN A 112 7.88 -0.91 2.51
C ASN A 112 7.80 -2.31 3.14
N PHE A 113 8.84 -3.14 2.98
CA PHE A 113 8.93 -4.44 3.63
C PHE A 113 8.90 -4.32 5.15
N THR A 114 9.71 -3.43 5.71
CA THR A 114 9.80 -3.22 7.15
C THR A 114 8.47 -2.76 7.73
N LEU A 115 7.79 -1.81 7.07
CA LEU A 115 6.48 -1.34 7.51
C LEU A 115 5.39 -2.40 7.37
N TRP A 116 5.42 -3.21 6.31
CA TRP A 116 4.51 -4.34 6.16
C TRP A 116 4.69 -5.37 7.28
N PHE A 117 5.94 -5.74 7.54
CA PHE A 117 6.26 -6.64 8.65
C PHE A 117 5.76 -6.06 9.98
N ALA A 118 6.12 -4.81 10.29
CA ALA A 118 5.71 -4.12 11.50
C ALA A 118 4.17 -4.06 11.63
N ALA A 119 3.45 -3.80 10.54
CA ALA A 119 1.99 -3.73 10.55
C ALA A 119 1.34 -5.06 10.97
N ILE A 120 1.84 -6.19 10.47
CA ILE A 120 1.35 -7.53 10.86
C ILE A 120 1.67 -7.81 12.34
N PHE A 121 2.89 -7.52 12.78
CA PHE A 121 3.29 -7.85 14.14
C PHE A 121 2.78 -6.88 15.22
N THR A 122 2.28 -5.71 14.82
CA THR A 122 1.57 -4.76 15.70
C THR A 122 0.06 -5.00 15.77
N LEU A 123 -0.50 -5.97 15.04
CA LEU A 123 -1.91 -6.35 15.18
C LEU A 123 -2.29 -6.59 16.64
N PRO A 124 -3.55 -6.33 17.03
CA PRO A 124 -4.02 -6.44 18.41
C PRO A 124 -3.73 -7.79 19.06
N GLY A 125 -3.78 -7.85 20.40
CA GLY A 125 -3.47 -9.05 21.20
C GLY A 125 -4.42 -10.23 20.98
N LYS A 126 -5.57 -10.01 20.33
CA LYS A 126 -6.46 -11.09 19.89
C LYS A 126 -5.84 -11.99 18.79
N PHE A 127 -4.80 -11.51 18.11
CA PHE A 127 -4.00 -12.31 17.19
C PHE A 127 -2.77 -12.86 17.90
N THR A 128 -2.67 -14.17 17.97
CA THR A 128 -1.52 -14.86 18.57
C THR A 128 -0.25 -14.63 17.74
N ARG A 129 0.91 -14.84 18.33
CA ARG A 129 2.20 -14.75 17.61
C ARG A 129 2.26 -15.71 16.43
N GLU A 130 1.71 -16.91 16.58
CA GLU A 130 1.68 -17.93 15.52
C GLU A 130 0.80 -17.48 14.34
N GLU A 131 -0.38 -16.94 14.61
CA GLU A 131 -1.26 -16.40 13.57
C GLU A 131 -0.61 -15.25 12.81
N LYS A 132 0.10 -14.35 13.49
CA LYS A 132 0.87 -13.26 12.84
C LYS A 132 1.97 -13.82 11.94
N CYS A 133 2.72 -14.83 12.38
CA CYS A 133 3.73 -15.50 11.56
C CYS A 133 3.10 -16.16 10.32
N LYS A 134 2.00 -16.90 10.50
CA LYS A 134 1.27 -17.54 9.39
C LYS A 134 0.72 -16.48 8.41
N SER A 135 0.12 -15.41 8.92
CA SER A 135 -0.37 -14.29 8.09
C SER A 135 0.76 -13.65 7.29
N PHE A 136 1.91 -13.43 7.91
CA PHE A 136 3.08 -12.90 7.21
C PHE A 136 3.54 -13.85 6.09
N LEU A 137 3.71 -15.14 6.37
CA LEU A 137 4.12 -16.13 5.37
C LEU A 137 3.13 -16.22 4.21
N PHE A 138 1.84 -16.22 4.50
CA PHE A 138 0.78 -16.27 3.49
C PHE A 138 0.81 -15.04 2.57
N THR A 139 0.99 -13.85 3.15
CA THR A 139 1.00 -12.60 2.40
C THR A 139 2.35 -12.28 1.76
N PHE A 140 3.42 -12.96 2.18
CA PHE A 140 4.78 -12.65 1.72
C PHE A 140 4.97 -12.85 0.21
N LEU A 141 4.31 -13.83 -0.39
CA LEU A 141 4.37 -14.05 -1.84
C LEU A 141 3.78 -12.84 -2.61
N ILE A 142 2.63 -12.36 -2.16
CA ILE A 142 1.98 -11.16 -2.75
C ILE A 142 2.87 -9.94 -2.54
N LEU A 143 3.44 -9.79 -1.35
CA LEU A 143 4.39 -8.74 -1.04
C LEU A 143 5.61 -8.81 -1.98
N ALA A 144 6.22 -9.97 -2.17
CA ALA A 144 7.36 -10.15 -3.07
C ALA A 144 7.04 -9.72 -4.50
N CYS A 145 5.87 -10.08 -5.03
CA CYS A 145 5.41 -9.64 -6.36
C CYS A 145 5.28 -8.10 -6.46
N THR A 146 4.76 -7.45 -5.42
CA THR A 146 4.65 -5.98 -5.39
C THR A 146 6.02 -5.31 -5.24
N GLN A 147 6.95 -5.92 -4.52
CA GLN A 147 8.33 -5.44 -4.37
C GLN A 147 9.12 -5.53 -5.68
N LEU A 148 8.94 -6.61 -6.45
CA LEU A 148 9.56 -6.74 -7.79
C LEU A 148 9.12 -5.62 -8.74
N SER A 149 7.90 -5.12 -8.60
CA SER A 149 7.37 -4.02 -9.43
C SER A 149 7.51 -2.64 -8.78
N PHE A 150 8.11 -2.52 -7.59
CA PHE A 150 8.28 -1.25 -6.84
C PHE A 150 6.97 -0.48 -6.63
N GLN A 151 5.86 -1.21 -6.46
CA GLN A 151 4.51 -0.65 -6.37
C GLN A 151 4.22 -0.03 -5.00
N TYR A 152 3.39 1.02 -5.00
CA TYR A 152 2.90 1.68 -3.79
C TYR A 152 1.76 0.89 -3.10
N ASN A 153 1.18 -0.10 -3.74
CA ASN A 153 0.02 -0.84 -3.22
C ASN A 153 0.24 -1.44 -1.84
N VAL A 154 1.48 -1.88 -1.55
CA VAL A 154 1.84 -2.40 -0.23
C VAL A 154 1.70 -1.34 0.86
N ALA A 155 1.97 -0.06 0.54
CA ALA A 155 1.83 1.04 1.48
C ALA A 155 0.37 1.25 1.89
N VAL A 156 -0.56 1.20 0.94
CA VAL A 156 -2.00 1.24 1.24
C VAL A 156 -2.40 0.09 2.16
N GLY A 157 -1.83 -1.11 1.95
CA GLY A 157 -2.08 -2.29 2.76
C GLY A 157 -1.58 -2.15 4.21
N TYR A 158 -0.32 -1.75 4.42
CA TYR A 158 0.17 -1.61 5.80
C TYR A 158 -0.44 -0.42 6.53
N MET A 159 -0.78 0.67 5.84
CA MET A 159 -1.51 1.78 6.45
C MET A 159 -2.90 1.34 6.94
N PHE A 160 -3.59 0.49 6.17
CA PHE A 160 -4.85 -0.13 6.60
C PHE A 160 -4.67 -0.95 7.89
N LEU A 161 -3.66 -1.84 7.95
CA LEU A 161 -3.41 -2.67 9.12
C LEU A 161 -3.00 -1.86 10.36
N PHE A 162 -2.17 -0.82 10.17
CA PHE A 162 -1.82 0.09 11.25
C PHE A 162 -3.02 0.89 11.74
N ALA A 163 -3.84 1.43 10.81
CA ALA A 163 -5.04 2.17 11.17
C ALA A 163 -6.00 1.30 11.98
N TYR A 164 -6.22 0.04 11.54
CA TYR A 164 -6.99 -0.94 12.31
C TYR A 164 -6.41 -1.15 13.72
N SER A 165 -5.09 -1.39 13.82
CA SER A 165 -4.43 -1.61 15.10
C SER A 165 -4.49 -0.40 16.03
N LEU A 166 -4.53 0.81 15.48
CA LEU A 166 -4.67 2.06 16.23
C LEU A 166 -6.10 2.28 16.71
N LEU A 167 -7.10 1.96 15.87
CA LEU A 167 -8.52 2.02 16.26
C LEU A 167 -8.82 1.04 17.39
N GLU A 168 -8.29 -0.16 17.35
CA GLU A 168 -8.42 -1.15 18.44
C GLU A 168 -7.80 -0.68 19.78
N ARG A 169 -6.94 0.34 19.75
CA ARG A 169 -6.28 0.97 20.91
C ARG A 169 -6.84 2.34 21.25
N ASP A 170 -8.00 2.71 20.70
CA ASP A 170 -8.64 4.03 20.82
C ASP A 170 -7.73 5.22 20.42
N LYS A 171 -6.80 4.99 19.48
CA LYS A 171 -5.91 6.03 18.93
C LYS A 171 -6.48 6.59 17.62
N GLY A 172 -7.73 7.08 17.67
CA GLY A 172 -8.49 7.51 16.50
C GLY A 172 -7.78 8.54 15.62
N PHE A 173 -7.14 9.57 16.21
CA PHE A 173 -6.41 10.59 15.44
C PHE A 173 -5.32 9.98 14.54
N TRP A 174 -4.48 9.11 15.08
CA TRP A 174 -3.38 8.49 14.35
C TRP A 174 -3.88 7.50 13.29
N ALA A 175 -4.98 6.79 13.60
CA ALA A 175 -5.62 5.91 12.62
C ALA A 175 -6.14 6.71 11.43
N VAL A 176 -6.87 7.80 11.69
CA VAL A 176 -7.40 8.69 10.66
C VAL A 176 -6.27 9.33 9.86
N LEU A 177 -5.18 9.76 10.50
CA LEU A 177 -4.01 10.31 9.80
C LEU A 177 -3.48 9.32 8.75
N LEU A 178 -3.30 8.04 9.11
CA LEU A 178 -2.82 7.02 8.17
C LEU A 178 -3.83 6.75 7.03
N ILE A 179 -5.11 6.72 7.34
CA ILE A 179 -6.17 6.58 6.33
C ILE A 179 -6.13 7.74 5.35
N MET A 180 -6.01 8.96 5.84
CA MET A 180 -5.95 10.16 5.01
C MET A 180 -4.66 10.23 4.19
N VAL A 181 -3.50 9.85 4.75
CA VAL A 181 -2.26 9.68 3.97
C VAL A 181 -2.48 8.68 2.83
N SER A 182 -3.09 7.52 3.13
CA SER A 182 -3.40 6.51 2.12
C SER A 182 -4.30 7.06 1.02
N GLY A 183 -5.37 7.78 1.37
CA GLY A 183 -6.34 8.36 0.43
C GLY A 183 -5.78 9.49 -0.43
N PHE A 184 -4.99 10.39 0.19
CA PHE A 184 -4.41 11.53 -0.51
C PHE A 184 -3.17 11.18 -1.35
N THR A 185 -2.56 10.04 -1.10
CA THR A 185 -1.50 9.51 -1.96
C THR A 185 -2.06 8.60 -3.06
N LYS A 186 -3.07 7.82 -2.76
CA LYS A 186 -3.72 6.93 -3.73
C LYS A 186 -5.24 6.90 -3.49
N ILE A 187 -5.98 7.48 -4.42
CA ILE A 187 -7.39 7.85 -4.25
C ILE A 187 -8.28 6.75 -3.62
N TYR A 188 -8.05 5.48 -3.98
CA TYR A 188 -8.86 4.40 -3.40
C TYR A 188 -8.53 4.11 -1.92
N GLY A 189 -7.43 4.63 -1.39
CA GLY A 189 -7.13 4.56 0.04
C GLY A 189 -8.18 5.25 0.92
N ILE A 190 -8.94 6.20 0.36
CA ILE A 190 -10.01 6.91 1.07
C ILE A 190 -11.14 5.97 1.53
N PHE A 191 -11.35 4.84 0.85
CA PHE A 191 -12.35 3.85 1.25
C PHE A 191 -12.07 3.23 2.63
N GLN A 192 -10.85 3.35 3.12
CA GLN A 192 -10.49 2.92 4.48
C GLN A 192 -11.25 3.71 5.56
N LEU A 193 -11.78 4.91 5.26
CA LEU A 193 -12.66 5.66 6.16
C LEU A 193 -13.89 4.85 6.59
N ALA A 194 -14.34 3.90 5.76
CA ALA A 194 -15.45 3.02 6.12
C ALA A 194 -15.20 2.21 7.40
N MET A 195 -13.94 1.98 7.80
CA MET A 195 -13.62 1.34 9.08
C MET A 195 -14.18 2.12 10.27
N LEU A 196 -14.21 3.45 10.19
CA LEU A 196 -14.67 4.31 11.29
C LEU A 196 -16.12 4.04 11.68
N LEU A 197 -16.95 3.48 10.77
CA LEU A 197 -18.33 3.10 11.04
C LEU A 197 -18.46 2.01 12.11
N PHE A 198 -17.39 1.24 12.34
CA PHE A 198 -17.39 0.10 13.27
C PHE A 198 -16.76 0.41 14.62
N TYR A 199 -16.22 1.64 14.77
CA TYR A 199 -15.52 2.06 15.99
C TYR A 199 -16.27 3.17 16.72
N PRO A 200 -16.08 3.29 18.04
CA PRO A 200 -16.65 4.38 18.82
C PRO A 200 -16.09 5.73 18.34
N HIS A 201 -16.81 6.79 18.73
CA HIS A 201 -16.42 8.17 18.43
C HIS A 201 -16.36 8.51 16.93
N PHE A 202 -17.25 7.93 16.13
CA PHE A 202 -17.33 8.14 14.68
C PHE A 202 -17.23 9.62 14.29
N TRP A 203 -18.08 10.49 14.86
CA TRP A 203 -18.11 11.92 14.53
C TRP A 203 -16.82 12.65 14.89
N ARG A 204 -16.20 12.31 16.02
CA ARG A 204 -14.88 12.84 16.40
C ARG A 204 -13.83 12.47 15.36
N ASN A 205 -13.81 11.22 14.94
CA ASN A 205 -12.87 10.72 13.95
C ASN A 205 -13.13 11.32 12.56
N MET A 206 -14.38 11.56 12.19
CA MET A 206 -14.73 12.29 10.96
C MET A 206 -14.28 13.75 11.02
N GLY A 207 -14.37 14.40 12.21
CA GLY A 207 -13.79 15.72 12.41
C GLY A 207 -12.28 15.76 12.20
N TYR A 208 -11.55 14.75 12.68
CA TYR A 208 -10.12 14.59 12.37
C TYR A 208 -9.89 14.39 10.88
N ALA A 209 -10.71 13.59 10.20
CA ALA A 209 -10.59 13.38 8.76
C ALA A 209 -10.79 14.69 7.98
N ALA A 210 -11.77 15.50 8.35
CA ALA A 210 -12.00 16.80 7.74
C ALA A 210 -10.79 17.75 7.93
N LEU A 211 -10.30 17.87 9.17
CA LEU A 211 -9.16 18.73 9.50
C LEU A 211 -7.89 18.29 8.75
N ILE A 212 -7.55 17.00 8.79
CA ILE A 212 -6.38 16.43 8.10
C ILE A 212 -6.57 16.55 6.59
N GLY A 213 -7.80 16.35 6.09
CA GLY A 213 -8.12 16.49 4.68
C GLY A 213 -7.84 17.91 4.18
N ILE A 214 -8.27 18.93 4.91
CA ILE A 214 -7.97 20.34 4.58
C ILE A 214 -6.45 20.56 4.59
N ALA A 215 -5.74 20.09 5.60
CA ALA A 215 -4.28 20.22 5.67
C ALA A 215 -3.59 19.54 4.48
N PHE A 216 -4.05 18.37 4.05
CA PHE A 216 -3.47 17.65 2.92
C PHE A 216 -3.85 18.24 1.55
N LEU A 217 -5.04 18.85 1.43
CA LEU A 217 -5.40 19.64 0.25
C LEU A 217 -4.48 20.86 0.09
N LEU A 218 -4.07 21.45 1.19
CA LEU A 218 -3.17 22.60 1.20
C LEU A 218 -1.69 22.22 1.17
N ALA A 219 -1.35 20.94 1.39
CA ALA A 219 0.05 20.50 1.49
C ALA A 219 0.92 20.88 0.26
N PRO A 220 0.45 20.82 -1.00
CA PRO A 220 1.26 21.24 -2.14
C PRO A 220 1.65 22.72 -2.13
N ALA A 221 0.97 23.55 -1.34
CA ALA A 221 1.33 24.97 -1.16
C ALA A 221 2.72 25.15 -0.50
N VAL A 222 3.33 24.11 0.00
CA VAL A 222 4.75 24.12 0.43
C VAL A 222 5.69 24.51 -0.72
N ASN A 223 5.29 24.29 -1.97
CA ASN A 223 6.13 24.48 -3.13
C ASN A 223 5.47 25.26 -4.28
N MET A 224 4.20 25.63 -4.18
CA MET A 224 3.48 26.39 -5.20
C MET A 224 2.50 27.38 -4.57
N PRO A 225 2.15 28.49 -5.29
CA PRO A 225 1.15 29.43 -4.82
C PRO A 225 -0.22 28.78 -4.61
N LEU A 226 -0.96 29.26 -3.61
CA LEU A 226 -2.33 28.76 -3.33
C LEU A 226 -3.27 28.93 -4.54
N THR A 227 -3.05 29.94 -5.36
CA THR A 227 -3.83 30.23 -6.57
C THR A 227 -3.70 29.17 -7.65
N GLU A 228 -2.62 28.39 -7.64
CA GLU A 228 -2.35 27.34 -8.62
C GLU A 228 -2.88 25.95 -8.17
N LEU A 229 -3.24 25.80 -6.89
CA LEU A 229 -3.71 24.51 -6.37
C LEU A 229 -4.94 23.96 -7.11
N PRO A 230 -5.98 24.78 -7.45
CA PRO A 230 -7.14 24.26 -8.17
C PRO A 230 -6.76 23.64 -9.53
N ASP A 231 -5.90 24.31 -10.28
CA ASP A 231 -5.43 23.82 -11.58
C ASP A 231 -4.58 22.56 -11.43
N TYR A 232 -3.71 22.53 -10.42
CA TYR A 232 -2.87 21.37 -10.13
C TYR A 232 -3.71 20.12 -9.78
N TYR A 233 -4.73 20.28 -8.94
CA TYR A 233 -5.67 19.19 -8.65
C TYR A 233 -6.54 18.84 -9.84
N GLY A 234 -6.93 19.81 -10.66
CA GLY A 234 -7.64 19.61 -11.91
C GLY A 234 -6.85 18.72 -12.88
N GLN A 235 -5.55 18.98 -13.04
CA GLN A 235 -4.65 18.16 -13.85
C GLN A 235 -4.51 16.72 -13.29
N TRP A 236 -4.43 16.56 -11.97
CA TRP A 236 -4.43 15.23 -11.37
C TRP A 236 -5.70 14.45 -11.66
N ILE A 237 -6.87 15.08 -11.48
CA ILE A 237 -8.17 14.46 -11.77
C ILE A 237 -8.28 14.13 -13.27
N GLY A 238 -7.82 15.03 -14.13
CA GLY A 238 -7.74 14.79 -15.58
C GLY A 238 -6.90 13.55 -15.89
N ALA A 239 -5.70 13.45 -15.31
CA ALA A 239 -4.85 12.28 -15.49
C ALA A 239 -5.49 10.97 -15.01
N LEU A 240 -6.29 11.00 -13.94
CA LEU A 240 -7.04 9.82 -13.47
C LEU A 240 -8.17 9.41 -14.43
N THR A 241 -8.83 10.37 -15.07
CA THR A 241 -9.98 10.12 -15.94
C THR A 241 -9.57 9.73 -17.36
N GLU A 242 -8.51 10.33 -17.88
CA GLU A 242 -8.02 10.10 -19.24
C GLU A 242 -7.17 8.84 -19.37
N HIS A 243 -6.65 8.35 -18.25
CA HIS A 243 -5.76 7.20 -18.26
C HIS A 243 -6.47 5.95 -18.81
N PRO A 244 -5.94 5.37 -19.90
CA PRO A 244 -6.49 4.13 -20.47
C PRO A 244 -6.22 2.88 -19.59
N GLY A 245 -5.71 3.04 -18.39
CA GLY A 245 -5.38 1.98 -17.42
C GLY A 245 -6.53 1.07 -17.02
N THR A 246 -7.74 1.49 -17.36
CA THR A 246 -8.91 0.60 -17.38
C THR A 246 -8.79 -0.51 -18.44
N ARG A 247 -7.81 -0.44 -19.32
CA ARG A 247 -7.52 -1.43 -20.36
C ARG A 247 -6.43 -2.42 -19.97
N THR A 248 -5.75 -2.24 -18.85
CA THR A 248 -4.71 -3.18 -18.44
C THR A 248 -5.34 -4.47 -17.94
N TRP A 249 -4.96 -5.53 -18.57
CA TRP A 249 -5.31 -6.92 -18.30
C TRP A 249 -4.85 -7.45 -16.92
N MET A 250 -4.18 -6.61 -16.12
CA MET A 250 -3.76 -6.86 -14.73
C MET A 250 -4.75 -6.39 -13.67
N ASN A 251 -6.00 -6.10 -14.01
CA ASN A 251 -7.02 -5.93 -12.97
C ASN A 251 -7.22 -7.24 -12.23
N VAL A 252 -7.31 -7.18 -10.88
CA VAL A 252 -7.52 -8.29 -9.93
C VAL A 252 -8.69 -9.21 -10.34
N PHE A 253 -9.62 -8.70 -11.13
CA PHE A 253 -10.65 -9.46 -11.81
C PHE A 253 -10.23 -9.56 -13.28
N TYR A 254 -9.71 -10.67 -13.70
CA TYR A 254 -9.45 -11.04 -15.10
C TYR A 254 -10.78 -11.08 -15.89
N LEU A 255 -11.46 -9.94 -15.93
CA LEU A 255 -12.81 -9.84 -16.52
C LEU A 255 -12.78 -9.85 -18.04
N ARG A 256 -11.65 -9.49 -18.64
CA ARG A 256 -11.51 -9.40 -20.09
C ARG A 256 -11.62 -10.76 -20.80
N PRO A 257 -10.92 -11.82 -20.36
CA PRO A 257 -11.07 -13.15 -20.97
C PRO A 257 -12.47 -13.74 -20.83
N LEU A 258 -13.22 -13.30 -19.81
CA LEU A 258 -14.58 -13.75 -19.55
C LEU A 258 -15.65 -12.87 -20.25
N GLY A 259 -15.24 -11.86 -21.03
CA GLY A 259 -16.17 -10.92 -21.66
C GLY A 259 -16.90 -10.00 -20.67
N LEU A 260 -16.51 -10.00 -19.40
CA LEU A 260 -17.20 -9.28 -18.31
C LEU A 260 -16.72 -7.84 -18.10
N LEU A 261 -15.78 -7.36 -18.92
CA LEU A 261 -15.21 -6.01 -18.79
C LEU A 261 -16.27 -4.88 -18.84
N PRO A 262 -17.32 -4.95 -19.68
CA PRO A 262 -18.40 -3.94 -19.67
C PRO A 262 -19.16 -3.88 -18.34
N TYR A 263 -19.22 -4.99 -17.62
CA TYR A 263 -19.97 -5.13 -16.36
C TYR A 263 -19.13 -4.88 -15.11
N ARG A 264 -17.85 -4.45 -15.26
CA ARG A 264 -16.90 -4.31 -14.14
C ARG A 264 -17.45 -3.46 -12.99
N MET A 265 -18.12 -2.36 -13.28
CA MET A 265 -18.67 -1.47 -12.26
C MET A 265 -19.77 -2.16 -11.45
N TYR A 266 -20.65 -2.90 -12.11
CA TYR A 266 -21.70 -3.66 -11.45
C TYR A 266 -21.13 -4.78 -10.59
N ILE A 267 -20.08 -5.46 -11.07
CA ILE A 267 -19.37 -6.51 -10.31
C ILE A 267 -18.71 -5.90 -9.08
N GLN A 268 -18.02 -4.77 -9.21
CA GLN A 268 -17.41 -4.08 -8.09
C GLN A 268 -18.44 -3.64 -7.04
N ILE A 269 -19.55 -3.04 -7.48
CA ILE A 269 -20.66 -2.66 -6.60
C ILE A 269 -21.26 -3.90 -5.92
N GLY A 270 -21.46 -4.99 -6.65
CA GLY A 270 -21.97 -6.26 -6.11
C GLY A 270 -21.04 -6.83 -5.03
N VAL A 271 -19.73 -6.86 -5.27
CA VAL A 271 -18.73 -7.29 -4.28
C VAL A 271 -18.76 -6.39 -3.04
N LEU A 272 -18.80 -5.07 -3.22
CA LEU A 272 -18.89 -4.13 -2.09
C LEU A 272 -20.19 -4.32 -1.31
N ALA A 273 -21.32 -4.53 -1.98
CA ALA A 273 -22.59 -4.80 -1.33
C ALA A 273 -22.58 -6.11 -0.53
N LEU A 274 -21.97 -7.18 -1.08
CA LEU A 274 -21.79 -8.46 -0.37
C LEU A 274 -20.89 -8.32 0.85
N LEU A 275 -19.78 -7.59 0.74
CA LEU A 275 -18.90 -7.29 1.87
C LEU A 275 -19.65 -6.49 2.93
N ALA A 276 -20.38 -5.44 2.54
CA ALA A 276 -21.21 -4.65 3.46
C ALA A 276 -22.28 -5.49 4.15
N ALA A 277 -22.98 -6.34 3.41
CA ALA A 277 -23.97 -7.27 3.95
C ALA A 277 -23.34 -8.26 4.94
N GLY A 278 -22.17 -8.83 4.61
CA GLY A 278 -21.42 -9.72 5.50
C GLY A 278 -21.01 -9.03 6.80
N VAL A 279 -20.54 -7.80 6.71
CA VAL A 279 -20.19 -6.97 7.87
C VAL A 279 -21.44 -6.67 8.72
N LEU A 280 -22.54 -6.25 8.11
CA LEU A 280 -23.80 -5.95 8.81
C LEU A 280 -24.38 -7.21 9.48
N ALA A 281 -24.34 -8.34 8.82
CA ALA A 281 -24.79 -9.63 9.37
C ALA A 281 -23.98 -10.03 10.61
N ASN A 282 -22.67 -9.77 10.60
CA ASN A 282 -21.77 -10.09 11.71
C ASN A 282 -21.63 -8.97 12.74
N ARG A 283 -22.36 -7.87 12.61
CA ARG A 283 -22.24 -6.68 13.48
C ARG A 283 -22.45 -7.01 14.96
N ARG A 284 -23.24 -8.05 15.31
CA ARG A 284 -23.47 -8.48 16.69
C ARG A 284 -22.25 -9.18 17.31
N SER A 285 -21.44 -9.85 16.48
CA SER A 285 -20.22 -10.54 16.96
C SER A 285 -19.01 -9.59 17.09
N TRP A 286 -19.12 -8.37 16.53
CA TRP A 286 -18.05 -7.35 16.55
C TRP A 286 -18.22 -6.33 17.69
N ARG A 287 -19.32 -6.38 18.41
CA ARG A 287 -19.45 -5.66 19.69
C ARG A 287 -18.64 -6.46 20.72
N LEU A 288 -17.34 -6.21 20.72
CA LEU A 288 -16.47 -6.57 21.82
C LEU A 288 -16.87 -5.76 23.06
N PRO A 289 -16.83 -6.37 24.26
CA PRO A 289 -17.21 -5.74 25.51
C PRO A 289 -16.38 -4.49 25.81
#